data_34c4551dbcd66cf85fafc7ebb60d1643
#
_entry.id   34c4551dbcd66cf85fafc7ebb60d1643
#
_cell.length_a   1.000
_cell.length_b   1.000
_cell.length_c   1.000
_cell.angle_alpha   90.00
_cell.angle_beta   90.00
_cell.angle_gamma   90.00
#
_symmetry.space_group_name_H-M   'P 1'
#
loop_
_entity.id
_entity.type
_entity.pdbx_description
1 polymer ?
#
loop_
_entity_poly.entity_id
_entity_poly.type
_entity_poly.pdbx_seq_one_letter_code
_entity_poly.pdbx_strand_id
1 'polypeptide(L)'
;MRRTNLIASALLACFFSTIPAFSQTVENPAPVGADVTKKMPFAMVGQAIFRSGQSWYEGSGTVVQSKSVLTAAHNVWDPVNGWSTNVQFNRARSGAAIATRTFASRLYVFGSYRTVAARYGPESSRAFASDLGGLRFNVAPAGGAYAGWRADTRTLTAGAPVLCLGYGAEFHSGRELLAVRSASGFIPVVGAFLESTALTFEGGMSGGPVLSEVAPDDFRVVGIVVAGSATPPAGGIRALDAAGAAFLATYLRY
;
A
#
# COMPACT_ATOMS: atom_id res chain seq x y z
N MET A 1 63.29 54.41 -16.29
CA MET A 1 62.69 53.07 -16.72
C MET A 1 61.76 52.60 -15.61
N ARG A 2 60.46 52.77 -15.76
CA ARG A 2 59.43 52.25 -14.83
C ARG A 2 58.69 51.19 -15.59
N ARG A 3 58.69 49.91 -15.08
CA ARG A 3 57.90 48.77 -15.60
C ARG A 3 56.57 48.81 -14.94
N THR A 4 55.53 48.96 -15.71
CA THR A 4 54.10 48.80 -15.32
C THR A 4 53.70 47.32 -15.43
N ASN A 5 53.37 46.73 -14.29
CA ASN A 5 52.78 45.39 -14.25
C ASN A 5 51.27 45.50 -14.45
N LEU A 6 50.76 44.93 -15.56
CA LEU A 6 49.33 44.72 -15.78
C LEU A 6 48.93 43.43 -15.06
N ILE A 7 48.05 43.52 -14.09
CA ILE A 7 47.38 42.39 -13.45
C ILE A 7 46.11 42.16 -14.26
N ALA A 8 46.08 41.05 -14.96
CA ALA A 8 44.88 40.55 -15.65
C ALA A 8 43.98 39.86 -14.63
N SER A 9 42.86 40.48 -14.27
CA SER A 9 41.78 39.86 -13.46
C SER A 9 40.96 38.93 -14.36
N ALA A 10 41.11 37.63 -14.17
CA ALA A 10 40.26 36.65 -14.79
C ALA A 10 38.91 36.60 -14.01
N LEU A 11 37.83 37.08 -14.63
CA LEU A 11 36.46 36.90 -14.16
C LEU A 11 36.07 35.43 -14.38
N LEU A 12 36.00 34.67 -13.30
CA LEU A 12 35.42 33.32 -13.29
C LEU A 12 33.90 33.42 -13.34
N ALA A 13 33.28 33.30 -14.52
CA ALA A 13 31.86 33.24 -14.69
C ALA A 13 31.35 31.86 -14.20
N CYS A 14 30.82 31.83 -12.97
CA CYS A 14 30.05 30.64 -12.51
C CYS A 14 28.77 30.49 -13.32
N PHE A 15 28.75 29.59 -14.28
CA PHE A 15 27.54 29.13 -14.89
C PHE A 15 26.77 28.28 -13.86
N PHE A 16 25.84 28.90 -13.17
CA PHE A 16 24.80 28.16 -12.47
C PHE A 16 23.90 27.51 -13.52
N SER A 17 24.16 26.25 -13.82
CA SER A 17 23.20 25.42 -14.55
C SER A 17 21.95 25.33 -13.68
N THR A 18 20.91 26.08 -14.03
CA THR A 18 19.58 25.88 -13.49
C THR A 18 19.09 24.52 -13.99
N ILE A 19 19.26 23.49 -13.16
CA ILE A 19 18.58 22.21 -13.38
C ILE A 19 17.09 22.55 -13.33
N PRO A 20 16.32 22.32 -14.41
CA PRO A 20 14.88 22.52 -14.34
C PRO A 20 14.34 21.65 -13.22
N ALA A 21 13.68 22.27 -12.25
CA ALA A 21 12.91 21.55 -11.25
C ALA A 21 11.85 20.78 -12.04
N PHE A 22 12.05 19.49 -12.24
CA PHE A 22 11.00 18.60 -12.73
C PHE A 22 9.88 18.71 -11.69
N SER A 23 8.81 19.39 -12.04
CA SER A 23 7.56 19.35 -11.29
C SER A 23 7.12 17.89 -11.31
N GLN A 24 7.35 17.19 -10.20
CA GLN A 24 6.91 15.81 -10.05
C GLN A 24 5.38 15.83 -10.05
N THR A 25 4.76 15.31 -11.10
CA THR A 25 3.31 15.17 -11.15
C THR A 25 2.88 14.18 -10.08
N VAL A 26 1.90 14.58 -9.28
CA VAL A 26 1.31 13.71 -8.26
C VAL A 26 0.32 12.78 -8.95
N GLU A 27 0.52 11.48 -8.77
CA GLU A 27 -0.36 10.44 -9.29
C GLU A 27 -1.51 10.19 -8.29
N ASN A 28 -2.74 10.37 -8.75
CA ASN A 28 -3.95 10.14 -7.97
C ASN A 28 -4.59 8.79 -8.33
N PRO A 29 -5.24 8.11 -7.36
CA PRO A 29 -6.02 6.91 -7.64
C PRO A 29 -7.16 7.19 -8.62
N ALA A 30 -7.37 6.28 -9.57
CA ALA A 30 -8.46 6.35 -10.54
C ALA A 30 -9.28 5.05 -10.53
N PRO A 31 -10.60 5.11 -10.77
CA PRO A 31 -11.46 3.95 -10.82
C PRO A 31 -11.06 2.95 -11.91
N VAL A 32 -11.08 1.68 -11.57
CA VAL A 32 -10.87 0.55 -12.49
C VAL A 32 -12.22 0.13 -13.07
N GLY A 33 -12.31 0.01 -14.38
CA GLY A 33 -13.55 -0.41 -15.04
C GLY A 33 -14.05 -1.78 -14.58
N ALA A 34 -15.37 -1.95 -14.48
CA ALA A 34 -16.04 -3.12 -13.92
C ALA A 34 -15.59 -4.47 -14.54
N ASP A 35 -15.32 -4.49 -15.84
CA ASP A 35 -14.86 -5.70 -16.54
C ASP A 35 -13.40 -6.04 -16.23
N VAL A 36 -12.59 -5.03 -15.88
CA VAL A 36 -11.19 -5.18 -15.50
C VAL A 36 -11.06 -5.73 -14.08
N THR A 37 -11.97 -5.37 -13.17
CA THR A 37 -11.95 -5.86 -11.78
C THR A 37 -12.07 -7.38 -11.67
N LYS A 38 -12.57 -8.05 -12.70
CA LYS A 38 -12.70 -9.52 -12.76
C LYS A 38 -11.45 -10.22 -13.32
N LYS A 39 -10.48 -9.48 -13.81
CA LYS A 39 -9.24 -10.01 -14.42
C LYS A 39 -8.06 -9.88 -13.45
N MET A 40 -7.06 -10.75 -13.61
CA MET A 40 -5.80 -10.62 -12.88
C MET A 40 -5.04 -9.35 -13.28
N PRO A 41 -4.35 -8.65 -12.36
CA PRO A 41 -4.27 -8.92 -10.92
C PRO A 41 -5.44 -8.34 -10.09
N PHE A 42 -6.33 -7.58 -10.70
CA PHE A 42 -7.41 -6.84 -10.04
C PHE A 42 -8.40 -7.76 -9.31
N ALA A 43 -8.68 -8.92 -9.90
CA ALA A 43 -9.61 -9.91 -9.35
C ALA A 43 -9.20 -10.48 -7.98
N MET A 44 -7.96 -10.26 -7.54
CA MET A 44 -7.48 -10.71 -6.22
C MET A 44 -7.72 -9.67 -5.13
N VAL A 45 -8.11 -8.45 -5.51
CA VAL A 45 -8.33 -7.36 -4.55
C VAL A 45 -9.79 -7.30 -4.14
N GLY A 46 -10.02 -7.01 -2.88
CA GLY A 46 -11.37 -6.86 -2.34
C GLY A 46 -11.43 -5.77 -1.29
N GLN A 47 -12.65 -5.23 -1.12
CA GLN A 47 -12.99 -4.34 -0.03
C GLN A 47 -13.12 -5.16 1.26
N ALA A 48 -12.47 -4.72 2.33
CA ALA A 48 -12.68 -5.22 3.68
C ALA A 48 -13.63 -4.27 4.41
N ILE A 49 -14.76 -4.79 4.90
CA ILE A 49 -15.68 -4.06 5.78
C ILE A 49 -15.61 -4.71 7.15
N PHE A 50 -15.44 -3.91 8.20
CA PHE A 50 -15.28 -4.41 9.56
C PHE A 50 -15.84 -3.45 10.58
N ARG A 51 -16.10 -3.96 11.79
CA ARG A 51 -16.56 -3.17 12.93
C ARG A 51 -15.43 -3.07 13.95
N SER A 52 -15.07 -1.85 14.35
CA SER A 52 -14.18 -1.56 15.47
C SER A 52 -14.97 -0.77 16.52
N GLY A 53 -15.09 -1.32 17.73
CA GLY A 53 -16.00 -0.79 18.75
C GLY A 53 -17.45 -0.78 18.25
N GLN A 54 -18.05 0.40 18.17
CA GLN A 54 -19.43 0.60 17.71
C GLN A 54 -19.52 1.04 16.25
N SER A 55 -18.42 1.40 15.60
CA SER A 55 -18.39 1.99 14.27
C SER A 55 -17.99 0.97 13.19
N TRP A 56 -18.54 1.17 11.99
CA TRP A 56 -18.15 0.43 10.79
C TRP A 56 -17.06 1.20 10.04
N TYR A 57 -16.11 0.45 9.52
CA TYR A 57 -14.99 0.95 8.74
C TYR A 57 -14.82 0.16 7.46
N GLU A 58 -14.13 0.77 6.52
CA GLU A 58 -13.78 0.18 5.24
C GLU A 58 -12.25 0.20 5.06
N GLY A 59 -11.76 -0.84 4.45
CA GLY A 59 -10.37 -1.02 4.05
C GLY A 59 -10.28 -1.89 2.82
N SER A 60 -9.08 -2.31 2.51
CA SER A 60 -8.78 -3.16 1.35
C SER A 60 -7.97 -4.39 1.76
N GLY A 61 -7.90 -5.35 0.86
CA GLY A 61 -7.04 -6.51 1.02
C GLY A 61 -6.83 -7.25 -0.28
N THR A 62 -5.87 -8.15 -0.30
CA THR A 62 -5.59 -9.00 -1.46
C THR A 62 -5.49 -10.47 -1.07
N VAL A 63 -6.08 -11.33 -1.90
CA VAL A 63 -6.00 -12.79 -1.73
C VAL A 63 -4.57 -13.22 -2.06
N VAL A 64 -3.82 -13.70 -1.06
CA VAL A 64 -2.41 -14.14 -1.19
C VAL A 64 -2.25 -15.66 -1.10
N GLN A 65 -3.31 -16.35 -0.69
CA GLN A 65 -3.44 -17.81 -0.68
C GLN A 65 -4.93 -18.15 -0.80
N SER A 66 -5.27 -19.39 -1.16
CA SER A 66 -6.63 -19.79 -1.47
C SER A 66 -7.69 -19.36 -0.45
N LYS A 67 -7.35 -19.35 0.84
CA LYS A 67 -8.24 -18.99 1.95
C LYS A 67 -7.71 -17.86 2.81
N SER A 68 -6.76 -17.06 2.31
CA SER A 68 -6.10 -16.02 3.09
C SER A 68 -5.99 -14.72 2.33
N VAL A 69 -6.28 -13.63 3.03
CA VAL A 69 -6.17 -12.26 2.53
C VAL A 69 -5.14 -11.52 3.38
N LEU A 70 -4.22 -10.84 2.72
CA LEU A 70 -3.33 -9.86 3.31
C LEU A 70 -4.05 -8.51 3.35
N THR A 71 -3.95 -7.81 4.47
CA THR A 71 -4.51 -6.47 4.70
C THR A 71 -3.62 -5.69 5.65
N ALA A 72 -3.97 -4.45 6.00
CA ALA A 72 -3.31 -3.69 7.05
C ALA A 72 -3.71 -4.20 8.45
N ALA A 73 -2.80 -4.13 9.42
CA ALA A 73 -3.09 -4.55 10.79
C ALA A 73 -4.15 -3.67 11.45
N HIS A 74 -4.18 -2.37 11.16
CA HIS A 74 -5.19 -1.45 11.69
C HIS A 74 -6.62 -1.75 11.19
N ASN A 75 -6.78 -2.52 10.11
CA ASN A 75 -8.09 -3.02 9.68
C ASN A 75 -8.61 -4.18 10.55
N VAL A 76 -7.74 -4.85 11.29
CA VAL A 76 -8.09 -6.04 12.07
C VAL A 76 -7.90 -5.87 13.57
N TRP A 77 -7.15 -4.85 14.01
CA TRP A 77 -6.93 -4.56 15.41
C TRP A 77 -6.69 -3.07 15.67
N ASP A 78 -7.32 -2.54 16.69
CA ASP A 78 -7.25 -1.15 17.14
C ASP A 78 -6.76 -1.09 18.59
N PRO A 79 -5.89 -0.12 19.01
CA PRO A 79 -5.35 -0.06 20.36
C PRO A 79 -6.41 0.26 21.44
N VAL A 80 -7.54 0.84 21.08
CA VAL A 80 -8.62 1.20 22.00
C VAL A 80 -9.70 0.11 22.02
N ASN A 81 -10.13 -0.35 20.84
CA ASN A 81 -11.27 -1.24 20.69
C ASN A 81 -10.88 -2.74 20.60
N GLY A 82 -9.60 -3.05 20.47
CA GLY A 82 -9.11 -4.42 20.31
C GLY A 82 -9.34 -4.99 18.90
N TRP A 83 -9.73 -6.26 18.83
CA TRP A 83 -9.96 -6.96 17.57
C TRP A 83 -11.22 -6.47 16.86
N SER A 84 -11.10 -6.24 15.56
CA SER A 84 -12.24 -5.99 14.69
C SER A 84 -13.20 -7.19 14.67
N THR A 85 -14.48 -6.92 14.51
CA THR A 85 -15.55 -7.93 14.46
C THR A 85 -16.31 -7.82 13.14
N ASN A 86 -17.08 -8.84 12.80
CA ASN A 86 -17.90 -8.88 11.58
C ASN A 86 -17.10 -8.56 10.30
N VAL A 87 -15.85 -9.02 10.24
CA VAL A 87 -14.95 -8.71 9.12
C VAL A 87 -15.41 -9.44 7.87
N GLN A 88 -15.85 -8.67 6.89
CA GLN A 88 -16.36 -9.11 5.60
C GLN A 88 -15.39 -8.71 4.49
N PHE A 89 -15.13 -9.62 3.57
CA PHE A 89 -14.31 -9.36 2.38
C PHE A 89 -15.18 -9.49 1.12
N ASN A 90 -15.30 -8.40 0.38
CA ASN A 90 -16.06 -8.26 -0.86
C ASN A 90 -15.10 -8.22 -2.04
N ARG A 91 -14.84 -9.37 -2.67
CA ARG A 91 -13.90 -9.48 -3.78
C ARG A 91 -14.49 -8.90 -5.08
N ALA A 92 -13.64 -8.23 -5.85
CA ALA A 92 -13.94 -7.67 -7.18
C ALA A 92 -15.28 -6.90 -7.18
N ARG A 93 -15.46 -6.02 -6.18
CA ARG A 93 -16.61 -5.13 -6.09
C ARG A 93 -16.54 -4.07 -7.17
N SER A 94 -17.68 -3.79 -7.81
CA SER A 94 -17.85 -2.65 -8.71
C SER A 94 -19.28 -2.10 -8.52
N GLY A 95 -19.37 -0.95 -7.87
CA GLY A 95 -20.64 -0.38 -7.46
C GLY A 95 -21.43 -1.29 -6.49
N ALA A 96 -22.62 -1.69 -6.91
CA ALA A 96 -23.47 -2.64 -6.17
C ALA A 96 -23.08 -4.12 -6.41
N ALA A 97 -22.37 -4.41 -7.51
CA ALA A 97 -21.98 -5.76 -7.85
C ALA A 97 -20.80 -6.23 -7.02
N ILE A 98 -20.88 -7.43 -6.49
CA ILE A 98 -19.84 -8.11 -5.69
C ILE A 98 -19.68 -9.51 -6.24
N ALA A 99 -18.47 -9.89 -6.70
CA ALA A 99 -18.25 -11.22 -7.23
C ALA A 99 -18.35 -12.31 -6.15
N THR A 100 -17.74 -12.05 -4.99
CA THR A 100 -17.84 -12.95 -3.82
C THR A 100 -17.85 -12.13 -2.53
N ARG A 101 -18.66 -12.54 -1.57
CA ARG A 101 -18.69 -12.01 -0.20
C ARG A 101 -18.38 -13.14 0.77
N THR A 102 -17.40 -12.95 1.61
CA THR A 102 -16.92 -13.96 2.56
C THR A 102 -16.63 -13.31 3.90
N PHE A 103 -16.92 -14.02 5.00
CA PHE A 103 -16.64 -13.55 6.35
C PHE A 103 -15.38 -14.20 6.88
N ALA A 104 -14.50 -13.41 7.49
CA ALA A 104 -13.28 -13.92 8.09
C ALA A 104 -13.59 -14.78 9.31
N SER A 105 -12.94 -15.95 9.39
CA SER A 105 -13.03 -16.87 10.53
C SER A 105 -11.92 -16.66 11.56
N ARG A 106 -10.79 -16.08 11.14
CA ARG A 106 -9.65 -15.71 12.01
C ARG A 106 -8.98 -14.45 11.50
N LEU A 107 -8.45 -13.68 12.45
CA LEU A 107 -7.69 -12.44 12.22
C LEU A 107 -6.28 -12.62 12.75
N TYR A 108 -5.32 -12.02 12.07
CA TYR A 108 -3.91 -12.03 12.45
C TYR A 108 -3.34 -10.63 12.33
N VAL A 109 -2.43 -10.29 13.23
CA VAL A 109 -1.61 -9.07 13.14
C VAL A 109 -0.14 -9.44 13.24
N PHE A 110 0.71 -8.68 12.58
CA PHE A 110 2.15 -8.80 12.69
C PHE A 110 2.60 -8.57 14.14
N GLY A 111 3.53 -9.41 14.63
CA GLY A 111 3.81 -9.57 16.05
C GLY A 111 4.06 -8.28 16.83
N SER A 112 4.77 -7.30 16.26
CA SER A 112 5.09 -6.03 16.95
C SER A 112 4.00 -4.97 16.86
N TYR A 113 3.06 -5.07 15.91
CA TYR A 113 2.09 -4.00 15.64
C TYR A 113 1.31 -3.58 16.87
N ARG A 114 0.75 -4.53 17.62
CA ARG A 114 -0.08 -4.24 18.80
C ARG A 114 0.66 -3.40 19.85
N THR A 115 1.89 -3.79 20.15
CA THR A 115 2.71 -3.07 21.14
C THR A 115 3.13 -1.69 20.63
N VAL A 116 3.49 -1.60 19.35
CA VAL A 116 3.97 -0.34 18.74
C VAL A 116 2.81 0.65 18.60
N ALA A 117 1.65 0.22 18.09
CA ALA A 117 0.48 1.07 17.93
C ALA A 117 -0.08 1.55 19.27
N ALA A 118 -0.10 0.69 20.30
CA ALA A 118 -0.51 1.11 21.66
C ALA A 118 0.44 2.13 22.29
N ARG A 119 1.75 2.04 21.97
CA ARG A 119 2.77 2.93 22.56
C ARG A 119 2.91 4.27 21.82
N TYR A 120 2.85 4.27 20.50
CA TYR A 120 3.18 5.43 19.66
C TYR A 120 2.00 6.00 18.88
N GLY A 121 0.82 5.38 18.98
CA GLY A 121 -0.36 5.66 18.17
C GLY A 121 -0.40 4.83 16.87
N PRO A 122 -1.61 4.46 16.42
CA PRO A 122 -1.78 3.64 15.21
C PRO A 122 -1.34 4.35 13.92
N GLU A 123 -1.39 5.68 13.90
CA GLU A 123 -0.98 6.52 12.75
C GLU A 123 0.48 6.96 12.78
N SER A 124 1.29 6.42 13.70
CA SER A 124 2.71 6.73 13.74
C SER A 124 3.49 5.97 12.66
N SER A 125 4.55 6.55 12.11
CA SER A 125 5.44 5.87 11.17
C SER A 125 5.99 4.54 11.71
N ARG A 126 6.17 4.45 13.04
CA ARG A 126 6.59 3.22 13.71
C ARG A 126 5.51 2.14 13.67
N ALA A 127 4.24 2.52 13.84
CA ALA A 127 3.13 1.59 13.70
C ALA A 127 3.00 1.12 12.25
N PHE A 128 3.07 2.04 11.28
CA PHE A 128 3.03 1.72 9.86
C PHE A 128 4.14 0.76 9.43
N ALA A 129 5.33 0.84 10.03
CA ALA A 129 6.41 -0.13 9.78
C ALA A 129 6.07 -1.57 10.19
N SER A 130 5.08 -1.77 11.05
CA SER A 130 4.61 -3.07 11.53
C SER A 130 3.19 -3.40 11.07
N ASP A 131 2.59 -2.58 10.21
CA ASP A 131 1.16 -2.60 9.89
C ASP A 131 0.81 -3.66 8.85
N LEU A 132 1.05 -4.94 9.17
CA LEU A 132 0.59 -6.09 8.41
C LEU A 132 -0.47 -6.85 9.19
N GLY A 133 -1.60 -7.11 8.52
CA GLY A 133 -2.70 -7.91 9.02
C GLY A 133 -3.06 -9.04 8.06
N GLY A 134 -3.81 -9.99 8.56
CA GLY A 134 -4.29 -11.13 7.77
C GLY A 134 -5.68 -11.55 8.16
N LEU A 135 -6.43 -11.99 7.14
CA LEU A 135 -7.76 -12.59 7.28
C LEU A 135 -7.70 -14.03 6.81
N ARG A 136 -8.29 -14.92 7.57
CA ARG A 136 -8.48 -16.31 7.18
C ARG A 136 -9.94 -16.64 7.01
N PHE A 137 -10.25 -17.46 6.03
CA PHE A 137 -11.60 -17.85 5.64
C PHE A 137 -11.78 -19.37 5.66
N ASN A 138 -13.00 -19.84 5.95
CA ASN A 138 -13.33 -21.25 5.83
C ASN A 138 -13.53 -21.64 4.34
N VAL A 139 -13.98 -20.69 3.51
CA VAL A 139 -14.21 -20.85 2.06
C VAL A 139 -13.25 -19.94 1.30
N ALA A 140 -12.77 -20.38 0.15
CA ALA A 140 -11.88 -19.61 -0.70
C ALA A 140 -12.59 -18.37 -1.29
N PRO A 141 -12.17 -17.12 -0.94
CA PRO A 141 -12.86 -15.92 -1.40
C PRO A 141 -12.71 -15.67 -2.91
N ALA A 142 -11.73 -16.27 -3.57
CA ALA A 142 -11.43 -16.10 -4.99
C ALA A 142 -11.49 -17.43 -5.77
N GLY A 143 -12.30 -18.41 -5.32
CA GLY A 143 -12.39 -19.70 -6.00
C GLY A 143 -11.05 -20.47 -6.06
N GLY A 144 -10.13 -20.18 -5.15
CA GLY A 144 -8.80 -20.79 -5.11
C GLY A 144 -7.68 -20.00 -5.82
N ALA A 145 -8.01 -19.00 -6.65
CA ALA A 145 -6.99 -18.12 -7.26
C ALA A 145 -6.44 -17.11 -6.22
N TYR A 146 -5.16 -16.75 -6.35
CA TYR A 146 -4.49 -15.80 -5.45
C TYR A 146 -3.29 -15.11 -6.14
N ALA A 147 -2.88 -13.95 -5.61
CA ALA A 147 -1.68 -13.26 -6.01
C ALA A 147 -0.45 -13.87 -5.32
N GLY A 148 0.62 -14.09 -6.06
CA GLY A 148 1.92 -14.39 -5.46
C GLY A 148 2.47 -13.18 -4.70
N TRP A 149 3.47 -13.40 -3.84
CA TRP A 149 4.14 -12.34 -3.11
C TRP A 149 5.66 -12.51 -3.11
N ARG A 150 6.38 -11.42 -2.90
CA ARG A 150 7.84 -11.39 -2.85
C ARG A 150 8.32 -10.37 -1.82
N ALA A 151 9.30 -10.76 -1.00
CA ALA A 151 10.02 -9.82 -0.16
C ALA A 151 11.03 -9.05 -1.05
N ASP A 152 10.74 -7.79 -1.35
CA ASP A 152 11.56 -6.98 -2.24
C ASP A 152 11.42 -5.48 -1.96
N THR A 153 12.13 -5.03 -0.94
CA THR A 153 12.18 -3.59 -0.62
C THR A 153 13.04 -2.82 -1.62
N ARG A 154 14.02 -3.47 -2.26
CA ARG A 154 14.94 -2.82 -3.21
C ARG A 154 14.21 -2.32 -4.45
N THR A 155 13.33 -3.11 -5.03
CA THR A 155 12.52 -2.72 -6.19
C THR A 155 11.72 -1.46 -5.90
N LEU A 156 11.13 -1.35 -4.71
CA LEU A 156 10.35 -0.19 -4.29
C LEU A 156 11.19 1.09 -4.16
N THR A 157 12.39 0.98 -3.60
CA THR A 157 13.28 2.15 -3.40
C THR A 157 14.06 2.53 -4.67
N ALA A 158 14.24 1.61 -5.61
CA ALA A 158 14.91 1.87 -6.88
C ALA A 158 14.01 2.56 -7.93
N GLY A 159 12.74 2.80 -7.64
CA GLY A 159 11.81 3.45 -8.56
C GLY A 159 11.30 2.54 -9.68
N ALA A 160 11.30 1.23 -9.47
CA ALA A 160 10.65 0.33 -10.41
C ALA A 160 9.14 0.58 -10.46
N PRO A 161 8.49 0.44 -11.63
CA PRO A 161 7.06 0.63 -11.75
C PRO A 161 6.27 -0.27 -10.83
N VAL A 162 5.32 0.32 -10.11
CA VAL A 162 4.39 -0.39 -9.23
C VAL A 162 2.96 -0.02 -9.54
N LEU A 163 2.04 -0.94 -9.22
CA LEU A 163 0.60 -0.75 -9.29
C LEU A 163 0.04 -0.90 -7.87
N CYS A 164 -0.51 0.18 -7.32
CA CYS A 164 -1.18 0.17 -6.03
C CYS A 164 -2.69 0.10 -6.26
N LEU A 165 -3.37 -0.79 -5.54
CA LEU A 165 -4.80 -1.05 -5.69
C LEU A 165 -5.51 -0.94 -4.33
N GLY A 166 -6.77 -0.50 -4.32
CA GLY A 166 -7.58 -0.47 -3.12
C GLY A 166 -8.96 0.14 -3.34
N TYR A 167 -9.80 0.06 -2.34
CA TYR A 167 -11.17 0.61 -2.35
C TYR A 167 -11.18 1.92 -1.55
N GLY A 168 -11.07 3.05 -2.26
CA GLY A 168 -11.11 4.37 -1.63
C GLY A 168 -12.52 4.75 -1.18
N ALA A 169 -12.65 5.13 0.08
CA ALA A 169 -13.93 5.47 0.69
C ALA A 169 -14.16 6.98 0.78
N GLU A 170 -13.09 7.77 0.72
CA GLU A 170 -13.14 9.21 0.96
C GLU A 170 -13.79 9.97 -0.20
N PHE A 171 -13.36 9.67 -1.44
CA PHE A 171 -13.89 10.33 -2.64
C PHE A 171 -14.71 9.39 -3.53
N HIS A 172 -14.54 8.06 -3.39
CA HIS A 172 -15.15 7.05 -4.26
C HIS A 172 -16.11 6.11 -3.52
N SER A 173 -16.59 6.49 -2.34
CA SER A 173 -17.60 5.75 -1.54
C SER A 173 -17.27 4.28 -1.25
N GLY A 174 -16.01 3.85 -1.37
CA GLY A 174 -15.55 2.48 -1.09
C GLY A 174 -16.14 1.40 -2.01
N ARG A 175 -16.85 1.76 -3.08
CA ARG A 175 -17.56 0.81 -3.93
C ARG A 175 -16.87 0.49 -5.24
N GLU A 176 -15.79 1.17 -5.53
CA GLU A 176 -15.01 1.01 -6.75
C GLU A 176 -13.57 0.68 -6.41
N LEU A 177 -12.99 -0.25 -7.16
CA LEU A 177 -11.56 -0.51 -7.08
C LEU A 177 -10.82 0.64 -7.73
N LEU A 178 -9.89 1.22 -7.01
CA LEU A 178 -9.01 2.28 -7.50
C LEU A 178 -7.64 1.71 -7.81
N ALA A 179 -7.00 2.29 -8.82
CA ALA A 179 -5.63 1.98 -9.21
C ALA A 179 -4.82 3.26 -9.34
N VAL A 180 -3.59 3.23 -8.85
CA VAL A 180 -2.58 4.23 -9.14
C VAL A 180 -1.27 3.55 -9.51
N ARG A 181 -0.63 4.04 -10.57
CA ARG A 181 0.68 3.55 -11.03
C ARG A 181 1.74 4.58 -10.70
N SER A 182 2.90 4.12 -10.27
CA SER A 182 4.05 4.99 -10.10
C SER A 182 5.30 4.32 -10.63
N ALA A 183 6.13 5.10 -11.29
CA ALA A 183 7.53 4.78 -11.59
C ALA A 183 8.49 5.57 -10.67
N SER A 184 7.96 6.39 -9.75
CA SER A 184 8.74 7.10 -8.75
C SER A 184 9.02 6.17 -7.57
N GLY A 185 10.27 6.13 -7.11
CA GLY A 185 10.65 5.34 -5.95
C GLY A 185 9.99 5.80 -4.66
N PHE A 186 9.93 4.90 -3.70
CA PHE A 186 9.54 5.19 -2.33
C PHE A 186 10.79 5.50 -1.48
N ILE A 187 10.66 6.43 -0.56
CA ILE A 187 11.73 6.84 0.35
C ILE A 187 11.55 6.10 1.68
N PRO A 188 12.57 5.39 2.19
CA PRO A 188 12.52 4.77 3.51
C PRO A 188 12.32 5.80 4.61
N VAL A 189 11.35 5.57 5.50
CA VAL A 189 11.08 6.42 6.67
C VAL A 189 11.57 5.73 7.94
N VAL A 190 11.02 4.56 8.24
CA VAL A 190 11.44 3.74 9.38
C VAL A 190 11.11 2.25 9.13
N GLY A 191 12.09 1.38 9.34
CA GLY A 191 11.90 -0.06 9.13
C GLY A 191 11.41 -0.37 7.72
N ALA A 192 10.28 -1.04 7.61
CA ALA A 192 9.64 -1.37 6.33
C ALA A 192 8.56 -0.37 5.88
N PHE A 193 8.40 0.74 6.59
CA PHE A 193 7.53 1.85 6.17
C PHE A 193 8.26 2.76 5.21
N LEU A 194 7.69 2.93 4.02
CA LEU A 194 8.20 3.76 2.94
C LEU A 194 7.14 4.76 2.51
N GLU A 195 7.55 5.94 2.08
CA GLU A 195 6.66 7.01 1.59
C GLU A 195 7.05 7.49 0.19
N SER A 196 6.07 8.02 -0.53
CA SER A 196 6.25 8.74 -1.79
C SER A 196 5.40 10.01 -1.79
N THR A 197 6.01 11.13 -2.18
CA THR A 197 5.32 12.40 -2.40
C THR A 197 4.74 12.51 -3.83
N ALA A 198 5.01 11.52 -4.67
CA ALA A 198 4.48 11.42 -6.03
C ALA A 198 3.16 10.65 -6.12
N LEU A 199 2.68 10.09 -5.01
CA LEU A 199 1.44 9.31 -4.92
C LEU A 199 0.55 9.86 -3.83
N THR A 200 -0.77 9.74 -4.05
CA THR A 200 -1.75 9.87 -2.96
C THR A 200 -2.52 8.56 -2.81
N PHE A 201 -2.98 8.29 -1.60
CA PHE A 201 -3.92 7.20 -1.33
C PHE A 201 -5.10 7.75 -0.54
N GLU A 202 -6.27 7.20 -0.79
CA GLU A 202 -7.49 7.56 -0.07
C GLU A 202 -7.70 6.69 1.18
N GLY A 203 -8.41 7.22 2.16
CA GLY A 203 -8.97 6.41 3.22
C GLY A 203 -9.78 5.23 2.64
N GLY A 204 -9.60 4.03 3.19
CA GLY A 204 -10.16 2.80 2.63
C GLY A 204 -9.24 2.01 1.69
N MET A 205 -8.24 2.62 1.06
CA MET A 205 -7.21 1.88 0.30
C MET A 205 -6.26 1.09 1.21
N SER A 206 -6.22 1.38 2.49
CA SER A 206 -5.40 0.68 3.51
C SER A 206 -5.57 -0.84 3.44
N GLY A 207 -4.46 -1.56 3.36
CA GLY A 207 -4.40 -3.02 3.18
C GLY A 207 -4.45 -3.48 1.73
N GLY A 208 -4.71 -2.59 0.78
CA GLY A 208 -4.63 -2.89 -0.64
C GLY A 208 -3.19 -3.18 -1.09
N PRO A 209 -2.98 -4.03 -2.11
CA PRO A 209 -1.65 -4.44 -2.51
C PRO A 209 -0.87 -3.35 -3.24
N VAL A 210 0.43 -3.36 -3.02
CA VAL A 210 1.43 -2.77 -3.90
C VAL A 210 2.01 -3.91 -4.73
N LEU A 211 1.81 -3.86 -6.03
CA LEU A 211 2.16 -4.91 -6.99
C LEU A 211 3.36 -4.48 -7.82
N SER A 212 4.33 -5.38 -7.97
CA SER A 212 5.40 -5.27 -8.95
C SER A 212 5.21 -6.33 -10.03
N GLU A 213 5.32 -5.95 -11.28
CA GLU A 213 5.34 -6.87 -12.40
C GLU A 213 6.74 -7.46 -12.54
N VAL A 214 6.86 -8.77 -12.36
CA VAL A 214 8.17 -9.49 -12.41
C VAL A 214 8.43 -10.14 -13.77
N ALA A 215 7.36 -10.37 -14.53
CA ALA A 215 7.36 -10.79 -15.92
C ALA A 215 6.02 -10.32 -16.54
N PRO A 216 5.85 -10.31 -17.87
CA PRO A 216 4.59 -9.95 -18.48
C PRO A 216 3.41 -10.70 -17.84
N ASP A 217 2.44 -9.95 -17.31
CA ASP A 217 1.24 -10.43 -16.58
C ASP A 217 1.51 -11.21 -15.28
N ASP A 218 2.77 -11.34 -14.81
CA ASP A 218 3.10 -11.94 -13.51
C ASP A 218 3.31 -10.86 -12.44
N PHE A 219 2.25 -10.55 -11.72
CA PHE A 219 2.24 -9.56 -10.64
C PHE A 219 2.48 -10.22 -9.28
N ARG A 220 3.37 -9.62 -8.48
CA ARG A 220 3.68 -10.04 -7.11
C ARG A 220 3.39 -8.94 -6.12
N VAL A 221 2.78 -9.29 -5.01
CA VAL A 221 2.61 -8.36 -3.88
C VAL A 221 3.99 -8.12 -3.26
N VAL A 222 4.44 -6.88 -3.26
CA VAL A 222 5.72 -6.43 -2.67
C VAL A 222 5.52 -5.49 -1.48
N GLY A 223 4.27 -5.13 -1.18
CA GLY A 223 3.88 -4.28 -0.06
C GLY A 223 2.37 -4.11 0.01
N ILE A 224 1.92 -3.35 0.99
CA ILE A 224 0.52 -2.92 1.12
C ILE A 224 0.46 -1.42 1.39
N VAL A 225 -0.63 -0.79 1.00
CA VAL A 225 -0.97 0.60 1.35
C VAL A 225 -1.30 0.66 2.84
N VAL A 226 -0.73 1.61 3.59
CA VAL A 226 -0.99 1.78 5.04
C VAL A 226 -1.31 3.20 5.44
N ALA A 227 -0.93 4.19 4.64
CA ALA A 227 -1.17 5.60 4.92
C ALA A 227 -1.39 6.39 3.63
N GLY A 228 -2.09 7.50 3.72
CA GLY A 228 -2.26 8.43 2.61
C GLY A 228 -2.64 9.80 3.10
N SER A 229 -2.27 10.84 2.33
CA SER A 229 -2.66 12.23 2.53
C SER A 229 -2.81 12.91 1.19
N ALA A 230 -3.84 13.74 1.06
CA ALA A 230 -4.01 14.61 -0.08
C ALA A 230 -3.30 15.96 0.10
N THR A 231 -3.08 16.39 1.36
CA THR A 231 -2.48 17.70 1.66
C THR A 231 -1.58 17.64 2.90
N PRO A 232 -0.24 17.68 2.76
CA PRO A 232 0.49 17.55 1.50
C PRO A 232 0.32 16.16 0.87
N PRO A 233 0.46 16.02 -0.46
CA PRO A 233 0.37 14.71 -1.11
C PRO A 233 1.40 13.75 -0.55
N ALA A 234 0.93 12.59 -0.07
CA ALA A 234 1.80 11.53 0.41
C ALA A 234 1.10 10.17 0.31
N GLY A 235 1.83 9.17 -0.16
CA GLY A 235 1.39 7.78 -0.19
C GLY A 235 2.34 6.91 0.62
N GLY A 236 1.85 6.31 1.70
CA GLY A 236 2.63 5.46 2.60
C GLY A 236 2.34 3.98 2.39
N ILE A 237 3.39 3.18 2.31
CA ILE A 237 3.30 1.73 2.14
C ILE A 237 4.10 1.00 3.21
N ARG A 238 3.63 -0.19 3.57
CA ARG A 238 4.42 -1.17 4.32
C ARG A 238 4.95 -2.20 3.32
N ALA A 239 6.26 -2.12 3.02
CA ALA A 239 6.93 -3.03 2.11
C ALA A 239 6.99 -4.46 2.68
N LEU A 240 6.93 -5.49 1.85
CA LEU A 240 7.21 -6.87 2.26
C LEU A 240 8.72 -7.09 2.35
N ASP A 241 9.24 -7.04 3.57
CA ASP A 241 10.58 -7.45 3.94
C ASP A 241 10.64 -8.94 4.35
N ALA A 242 11.79 -9.43 4.77
CA ALA A 242 11.94 -10.81 5.22
C ALA A 242 11.01 -11.16 6.40
N ALA A 243 10.77 -10.22 7.32
CA ALA A 243 9.88 -10.43 8.46
C ALA A 243 8.41 -10.49 8.01
N GLY A 244 7.99 -9.63 7.08
CA GLY A 244 6.66 -9.69 6.46
C GLY A 244 6.46 -10.99 5.69
N ALA A 245 7.45 -11.44 4.93
CA ALA A 245 7.42 -12.72 4.23
C ALA A 245 7.26 -13.90 5.21
N ALA A 246 7.98 -13.88 6.34
CA ALA A 246 7.83 -14.89 7.38
C ALA A 246 6.43 -14.89 8.01
N PHE A 247 5.83 -13.70 8.21
CA PHE A 247 4.45 -13.57 8.68
C PHE A 247 3.46 -14.23 7.70
N LEU A 248 3.56 -13.93 6.39
CA LEU A 248 2.71 -14.57 5.38
C LEU A 248 2.89 -16.09 5.36
N ALA A 249 4.14 -16.57 5.38
CA ALA A 249 4.44 -17.98 5.36
C ALA A 249 3.91 -18.73 6.60
N THR A 250 3.88 -18.07 7.76
CA THR A 250 3.47 -18.69 9.03
C THR A 250 1.95 -18.68 9.21
N TYR A 251 1.29 -17.54 8.95
CA TYR A 251 -0.10 -17.34 9.34
C TYR A 251 -1.08 -17.39 8.17
N LEU A 252 -0.61 -17.12 6.94
CA LEU A 252 -1.49 -17.01 5.77
C LEU A 252 -1.30 -18.13 4.75
N ARG A 253 -0.41 -19.10 5.00
CA ARG A 253 -0.04 -20.14 4.03
C ARG A 253 -1.07 -21.30 3.91
N TYR A 254 -1.94 -21.51 4.92
CA TYR A 254 -2.88 -22.66 4.94
C TYR A 254 -4.32 -22.21 5.10
#